data_b717a877b263bdd775a1d38a781cdd3c
#
_entry.id   b717a877b263bdd775a1d38a781cdd3c
#
_cell.length_a   1.000
_cell.length_b   1.000
_cell.length_c   1.000
_cell.angle_alpha   90.00
_cell.angle_beta   90.00
_cell.angle_gamma   90.00
#
_symmetry.space_group_name_H-M   'P 1'
#
loop_
_entity.id
_entity.type
_entity.pdbx_description
1 polymer ?
#
loop_
_entity_poly.entity_id
_entity_poly.type
_entity_poly.pdbx_seq_one_letter_code
_entity_poly.pdbx_strand_id
1 'polypeptide(L)' 'MAADKGNAIKWVATRKVDDYLEYLVSHTAWNPDKRFAKVFDTKTQGSKYMREVGFKGTVRKY' A
#
# COMPACT_ATOMS: atom_id res chain seq x y z
N MET A 1 -5.98 -25.52 2.03
CA MET A 1 -6.78 -25.23 2.65
C MET A 1 -7.12 -23.85 2.90
N ALA A 2 -8.20 -23.71 3.23
CA ALA A 2 -8.67 -22.40 3.33
C ALA A 2 -7.93 -21.54 4.29
N ALA A 3 -7.29 -22.14 5.17
CA ALA A 3 -6.57 -21.38 6.13
C ALA A 3 -5.64 -20.40 5.52
N ASP A 4 -5.18 -20.71 4.36
CA ASP A 4 -4.25 -19.85 3.76
C ASP A 4 -4.79 -18.51 3.47
N LYS A 5 -6.07 -18.41 3.28
CA LYS A 5 -6.60 -17.15 2.93
C LYS A 5 -6.47 -16.18 4.06
N GLY A 6 -6.68 -16.64 5.26
CA GLY A 6 -6.56 -15.76 6.40
C GLY A 6 -5.15 -15.35 6.67
N ASN A 7 -4.19 -16.08 6.09
CA ASN A 7 -2.80 -15.78 6.31
C ASN A 7 -2.18 -15.04 5.15
N ALA A 8 -2.95 -14.69 4.17
CA ALA A 8 -2.41 -14.00 3.02
C ALA A 8 -1.78 -12.69 3.45
N ILE A 9 -0.58 -12.47 2.99
CA ILE A 9 0.12 -11.22 3.26
C ILE A 9 -0.43 -10.16 2.33
N LYS A 10 -0.77 -9.03 2.89
CA LYS A 10 -1.26 -7.90 2.12
C LYS A 10 -0.17 -6.84 2.05
N TRP A 11 -0.29 -5.95 1.08
CA TRP A 11 0.71 -4.93 0.82
C TRP A 11 0.06 -3.58 0.73
N VAL A 12 0.80 -2.55 1.10
CA VAL A 12 0.35 -1.16 1.02
C VAL A 12 1.46 -0.33 0.44
N ALA A 13 1.10 0.78 -0.18
CA ALA A 13 2.08 1.72 -0.70
C ALA A 13 2.23 2.85 0.31
N THR A 14 3.48 3.22 0.59
CA THR A 14 3.77 4.25 1.56
C THR A 14 4.72 5.27 1.00
N ARG A 15 4.69 6.46 1.57
CA ARG A 15 5.70 7.47 1.28
C ARG A 15 6.08 8.14 2.60
N LYS A 16 7.32 8.57 2.69
CA LYS A 16 7.78 9.26 3.89
C LYS A 16 7.57 10.75 3.72
N VAL A 17 6.94 11.37 4.69
CA VAL A 17 6.71 12.80 4.71
C VAL A 17 7.31 13.31 6.00
N ASP A 18 8.38 14.08 5.90
CA ASP A 18 9.14 14.52 7.07
C ASP A 18 9.55 13.30 7.91
N ASP A 19 9.00 13.15 9.10
CA ASP A 19 9.38 12.03 9.96
C ASP A 19 8.24 11.06 10.19
N TYR A 20 7.24 11.04 9.31
CA TYR A 20 6.18 10.06 9.43
C TYR A 20 5.85 9.47 8.06
N LEU A 21 5.10 8.38 8.06
CA LEU A 21 4.67 7.72 6.82
C LEU A 21 3.26 8.09 6.49
N GLU A 22 2.98 8.21 5.20
CA GLU A 22 1.63 8.27 4.70
C GLU A 22 1.36 7.03 3.87
N TYR A 23 0.11 6.59 3.89
CA TYR A 23 -0.33 5.41 3.16
C TYR A 23 -1.23 5.83 2.01
N LEU A 24 -1.01 5.20 0.87
CA LEU A 24 -1.82 5.49 -0.31
C LEU A 24 -3.24 4.99 -0.08
N VAL A 25 -4.21 5.88 -0.29
CA VAL A 25 -5.62 5.54 -0.14
C VAL A 25 -6.28 5.39 -1.51
N SER A 26 -5.96 6.31 -2.42
CA SER A 26 -6.50 6.25 -3.78
C SER A 26 -5.54 6.99 -4.70
N HIS A 27 -5.88 7.06 -5.98
CA HIS A 27 -5.00 7.71 -6.95
C HIS A 27 -4.81 9.21 -6.67
N THR A 28 -5.56 9.77 -5.74
CA THR A 28 -5.42 11.19 -5.42
C THR A 28 -5.22 11.46 -3.94
N ALA A 29 -5.19 10.43 -3.09
CA ALA A 29 -5.21 10.65 -1.66
C ALA A 29 -4.20 9.80 -0.92
N TRP A 30 -3.59 10.40 0.09
CA TRP A 30 -2.69 9.75 1.02
C TRP A 30 -3.20 10.07 2.43
N ASN A 31 -2.94 9.18 3.37
CA ASN A 31 -3.38 9.38 4.74
C ASN A 31 -2.36 8.74 5.68
N PRO A 32 -2.00 9.39 6.78
CA PRO A 32 -1.07 8.78 7.72
C PRO A 32 -1.67 7.61 8.51
N ASP A 33 -2.99 7.46 8.45
CA ASP A 33 -3.65 6.38 9.18
C ASP A 33 -3.69 5.13 8.31
N LYS A 34 -2.98 4.09 8.77
CA LYS A 34 -2.88 2.83 8.06
C LYS A 34 -4.24 2.19 7.79
N ARG A 35 -5.23 2.47 8.63
CA ARG A 35 -6.55 1.86 8.47
C ARG A 35 -7.23 2.27 7.18
N PHE A 36 -6.85 3.39 6.60
CA PHE A 36 -7.45 3.84 5.36
C PHE A 36 -6.64 3.45 4.12
N ALA A 37 -5.58 2.70 4.31
CA ALA A 37 -4.69 2.37 3.20
C ALA A 37 -5.37 1.46 2.18
N LYS A 38 -5.07 1.71 0.90
CA LYS A 38 -5.47 0.80 -0.14
C LYS A 38 -4.59 -0.43 -0.04
N VAL A 39 -5.21 -1.59 0.02
CA VAL A 39 -4.50 -2.85 0.23
C VAL A 39 -4.39 -3.61 -1.08
N PHE A 40 -3.19 -4.11 -1.35
CA PHE A 40 -2.92 -4.89 -2.54
C PHE A 40 -2.65 -6.35 -2.15
N ASP A 41 -2.98 -7.27 -3.04
CA ASP A 41 -2.75 -8.69 -2.79
C ASP A 41 -1.29 -9.06 -2.97
N THR A 42 -0.57 -8.38 -3.84
CA THR A 42 0.84 -8.66 -4.07
C THR A 42 1.62 -7.37 -4.13
N LYS A 43 2.92 -7.49 -3.89
CA LYS A 43 3.82 -6.35 -3.99
C LYS A 43 3.83 -5.80 -5.41
N THR A 44 3.76 -6.69 -6.39
CA THR A 44 3.77 -6.28 -7.78
C THR A 44 2.56 -5.41 -8.13
N GLN A 45 1.40 -5.77 -7.61
CA GLN A 45 0.20 -4.96 -7.84
C GLN A 45 0.38 -3.56 -7.27
N GLY A 46 0.93 -3.46 -6.08
CA GLY A 46 1.17 -2.17 -5.47
C GLY A 46 2.15 -1.32 -6.27
N SER A 47 3.24 -1.94 -6.70
CA SER A 47 4.25 -1.24 -7.48
C SER A 47 3.70 -0.77 -8.82
N LYS A 48 2.91 -1.61 -9.45
CA LYS A 48 2.31 -1.26 -10.73
C LYS A 48 1.34 -0.10 -10.58
N TYR A 49 0.52 -0.13 -9.53
CA TYR A 49 -0.42 0.95 -9.28
C TYR A 49 0.31 2.27 -9.06
N MET A 50 1.37 2.24 -8.25
CA MET A 50 2.15 3.44 -7.98
C MET A 50 2.74 4.02 -9.25
N ARG A 51 3.21 3.15 -10.13
CA ARG A 51 3.81 3.59 -11.38
C ARG A 51 2.74 4.21 -12.29
N GLU A 52 1.56 3.60 -12.34
CA GLU A 52 0.50 4.08 -13.20
C GLU A 52 -0.02 5.43 -12.79
N VAL A 53 -0.08 5.69 -11.49
CA VAL A 53 -0.56 6.98 -11.01
C VAL A 53 0.57 7.99 -10.85
N GLY A 54 1.80 7.57 -11.06
CA GLY A 54 2.92 8.50 -11.04
C GLY A 54 3.41 8.88 -9.65
N PHE A 55 3.09 8.10 -8.66
CA PHE A 55 3.57 8.36 -7.30
C PHE A 55 4.91 7.68 -7.06
N LYS A 56 5.69 8.26 -6.18
CA LYS A 56 6.94 7.66 -5.73
C LYS A 56 6.78 7.27 -4.27
N GLY A 57 7.31 6.12 -3.95
CA GLY A 57 7.22 5.62 -2.59
C GLY A 57 7.66 4.18 -2.53
N THR A 58 7.30 3.51 -1.46
CA THR A 58 7.71 2.14 -1.21
C THR A 58 6.49 1.28 -0.96
N VAL A 59 6.47 0.10 -1.54
CA VAL A 59 5.42 -0.89 -1.28
C VAL A 59 5.96 -1.82 -0.20
N ARG A 60 5.20 -2.01 0.86
CA ARG A 60 5.62 -2.84 1.97
C ARG A 60 4.47 -3.65 2.51
N LYS A 61 4.77 -4.62 3.34
CA LYS A 61 3.75 -5.47 3.93
C LYS A 61 2.84 -4.65 4.81
N TYR A 62 1.55 -4.96 4.70
CA TYR A 62 0.55 -4.34 5.56
C TYR A 62 0.71 -4.85 6.98
#